data_c6bf6d66db4ae243cfbd867afb9504a1
#
_entry.id   c6bf6d66db4ae243cfbd867afb9504a1
#
_cell.length_a   1.000
_cell.length_b   1.000
_cell.length_c   1.000
_cell.angle_alpha   90.00
_cell.angle_beta   90.00
_cell.angle_gamma   90.00
#
_symmetry.space_group_name_H-M   'P 1'
#
loop_
_entity.id
_entity.type
_entity.pdbx_description
1 polymer ?
#
loop_
_entity_poly.entity_id
_entity_poly.type
_entity_poly.pdbx_seq_one_letter_code
_entity_poly.pdbx_strand_id
1 'polypeptide(L)'
;RPEISITKLARKNPLGFKIKTAIMPEIKMPDYKQIAKKTIFELTTEEKSTEVTEKELEDTIMDIRKSRAPKIDIKEEAEKHIHDENCKHETPPNLPLSGEEHTVPFDKGESKGVLELPEFNDEFVQALGPFKDVKDFKEKLKENIKLEKENQAKEKTRLKIIEKIIDDSKVEMPEILIEVELDKILYRMESDITQMGLKFEDYLKHLNKTVEDLRKEFRTDAEKKAKLALALNKIAENEKIVADPEQVANEVAKILEHYKDADPERAKLHAENVLTNEAVFQFLESQK
;
A
#
# COMPACT_ATOMS: atom_id res chain seq x y z
N ARG A 1 14.85 22.61 -1.70
CA ARG A 1 15.87 23.57 -1.26
C ARG A 1 16.35 24.38 -2.46
N PRO A 2 16.64 25.69 -2.34
CA PRO A 2 17.20 26.46 -3.45
C PRO A 2 18.61 25.98 -3.79
N GLU A 3 18.89 25.87 -5.08
CA GLU A 3 20.25 25.62 -5.59
C GLU A 3 20.99 26.94 -5.68
N ILE A 4 22.07 27.09 -4.93
CA ILE A 4 22.87 28.33 -4.87
C ILE A 4 24.22 28.08 -5.53
N SER A 5 24.47 28.74 -6.63
CA SER A 5 25.75 28.69 -7.35
C SER A 5 26.47 30.02 -7.23
N ILE A 6 27.69 30.01 -6.70
CA ILE A 6 28.54 31.23 -6.63
C ILE A 6 29.11 31.50 -8.02
N THR A 7 28.77 32.63 -8.60
CA THR A 7 29.21 33.03 -9.95
C THR A 7 30.45 33.95 -9.96
N LYS A 8 30.66 34.69 -8.87
CA LYS A 8 31.83 35.55 -8.70
C LYS A 8 32.28 35.55 -7.25
N LEU A 9 33.53 35.19 -7.04
CA LEU A 9 34.19 35.26 -5.74
C LEU A 9 35.62 35.81 -5.93
N ALA A 10 35.79 37.10 -5.73
CA ALA A 10 37.11 37.72 -5.80
C ALA A 10 37.28 38.81 -4.72
N ARG A 11 38.47 38.90 -4.12
CA ARG A 11 38.77 39.95 -3.10
C ARG A 11 38.49 41.32 -3.67
N LYS A 12 37.78 42.17 -2.93
CA LYS A 12 37.39 43.55 -3.27
C LYS A 12 36.43 43.69 -4.47
N ASN A 13 35.82 42.58 -4.94
CA ASN A 13 34.75 42.63 -5.94
C ASN A 13 33.42 42.20 -5.29
N PRO A 14 32.28 42.68 -5.82
CA PRO A 14 30.97 42.23 -5.31
C PRO A 14 30.82 40.72 -5.50
N LEU A 15 30.27 40.05 -4.48
CA LEU A 15 29.91 38.64 -4.52
C LEU A 15 28.77 38.46 -5.51
N GLY A 16 28.97 37.61 -6.51
CA GLY A 16 27.92 37.21 -7.44
C GLY A 16 27.45 35.80 -7.14
N PHE A 17 26.16 35.60 -7.06
CA PHE A 17 25.57 34.26 -6.92
C PHE A 17 24.29 34.17 -7.75
N LYS A 18 23.98 32.96 -8.17
CA LYS A 18 22.74 32.59 -8.85
C LYS A 18 21.96 31.67 -7.94
N ILE A 19 20.71 32.03 -7.66
CA ILE A 19 19.76 31.17 -6.92
C ILE A 19 18.78 30.62 -7.93
N LYS A 20 18.64 29.30 -7.94
CA LYS A 20 17.60 28.59 -8.67
C LYS A 20 16.64 27.99 -7.65
N THR A 21 15.41 28.41 -7.70
CA THR A 21 14.35 27.89 -6.82
C THR A 21 13.17 27.44 -7.67
N ALA A 22 12.53 26.35 -7.27
CA ALA A 22 11.28 25.92 -7.87
C ALA A 22 10.13 26.74 -7.25
N ILE A 23 9.23 27.19 -8.10
CA ILE A 23 7.96 27.81 -7.70
C ILE A 23 6.91 26.70 -7.77
N MET A 24 5.94 26.72 -6.85
CA MET A 24 4.81 25.80 -6.92
C MET A 24 4.05 26.03 -8.24
N PRO A 25 3.80 25.00 -9.03
CA PRO A 25 3.10 25.14 -10.28
C PRO A 25 1.63 25.48 -10.04
N GLU A 26 1.07 26.32 -10.91
CA GLU A 26 -0.38 26.51 -10.93
C GLU A 26 -1.04 25.31 -11.60
N ILE A 27 -1.90 24.63 -10.85
CA ILE A 27 -2.72 23.56 -11.36
C ILE A 27 -4.07 24.15 -11.81
N LYS A 28 -4.43 23.89 -13.06
CA LYS A 28 -5.78 24.20 -13.57
C LYS A 28 -6.67 23.02 -13.25
N MET A 29 -7.51 23.19 -12.22
CA MET A 29 -8.43 22.16 -11.77
C MET A 29 -9.64 22.09 -12.69
N PRO A 30 -10.10 20.87 -13.05
CA PRO A 30 -11.41 20.66 -13.67
C PRO A 30 -12.54 20.91 -12.65
N ASP A 31 -13.78 20.76 -13.08
CA ASP A 31 -14.92 20.75 -12.14
C ASP A 31 -14.94 19.42 -11.33
N TYR A 32 -14.12 19.37 -10.30
CA TYR A 32 -13.94 18.19 -9.43
C TYR A 32 -15.24 17.80 -8.71
N LYS A 33 -16.18 18.74 -8.48
CA LYS A 33 -17.48 18.44 -7.87
C LYS A 33 -18.36 17.64 -8.83
N GLN A 34 -18.43 18.05 -10.09
CA GLN A 34 -19.16 17.29 -11.12
C GLN A 34 -18.52 15.93 -11.41
N ILE A 35 -17.17 15.87 -11.44
CA ILE A 35 -16.44 14.61 -11.62
C ILE A 35 -16.77 13.64 -10.47
N ALA A 36 -16.67 14.11 -9.22
CA ALA A 36 -17.00 13.30 -8.05
C ALA A 36 -18.44 12.77 -8.11
N LYS A 37 -19.42 13.67 -8.34
CA LYS A 37 -20.83 13.30 -8.49
C LYS A 37 -21.04 12.24 -9.57
N LYS A 38 -20.52 12.45 -10.78
CA LYS A 38 -20.65 11.49 -11.89
C LYS A 38 -20.02 10.15 -11.54
N THR A 39 -18.82 10.16 -10.97
CA THR A 39 -18.11 8.94 -10.62
C THR A 39 -18.85 8.13 -9.55
N ILE A 40 -19.39 8.79 -8.52
CA ILE A 40 -20.22 8.13 -7.49
C ILE A 40 -21.49 7.54 -8.10
N PHE A 41 -22.09 8.22 -9.08
CA PHE A 41 -23.29 7.72 -9.76
C PHE A 41 -22.98 6.52 -10.68
N GLU A 42 -21.84 6.55 -11.37
CA GLU A 42 -21.41 5.50 -12.31
C GLU A 42 -20.94 4.22 -11.62
N LEU A 43 -20.67 4.24 -10.31
CA LEU A 43 -20.29 3.04 -9.58
C LEU A 43 -21.42 2.00 -9.63
N THR A 44 -21.07 0.80 -10.02
CA THR A 44 -22.00 -0.32 -10.14
C THR A 44 -22.54 -0.73 -8.77
N THR A 45 -23.67 -1.43 -8.76
CA THR A 45 -24.27 -1.96 -7.53
C THR A 45 -23.34 -2.96 -6.85
N GLU A 46 -22.57 -3.73 -7.63
CA GLU A 46 -21.57 -4.69 -7.12
C GLU A 46 -20.40 -3.98 -6.42
N GLU A 47 -19.94 -2.85 -6.98
CA GLU A 47 -18.87 -2.05 -6.39
C GLU A 47 -19.29 -1.33 -5.09
N LYS A 48 -20.59 -1.14 -4.90
CA LYS A 48 -21.19 -0.55 -3.67
C LYS A 48 -21.63 -1.60 -2.67
N SER A 49 -21.69 -2.89 -3.08
CA SER A 49 -22.20 -3.94 -2.22
C SER A 49 -21.21 -4.22 -1.07
N THR A 50 -21.69 -4.01 0.13
CA THR A 50 -20.98 -4.31 1.38
C THR A 50 -21.61 -5.51 2.10
N GLU A 51 -22.57 -6.18 1.46
CA GLU A 51 -23.19 -7.37 2.03
C GLU A 51 -22.21 -8.53 2.07
N VAL A 52 -22.19 -9.21 3.20
CA VAL A 52 -21.37 -10.40 3.42
C VAL A 52 -22.20 -11.64 3.12
N THR A 53 -21.80 -12.39 2.12
CA THR A 53 -22.45 -13.65 1.77
C THR A 53 -22.05 -14.76 2.75
N GLU A 54 -22.91 -15.75 2.92
CA GLU A 54 -22.60 -16.94 3.76
C GLU A 54 -21.35 -17.66 3.23
N LYS A 55 -21.19 -17.72 1.91
CA LYS A 55 -20.01 -18.33 1.29
C LYS A 55 -18.71 -17.64 1.69
N GLU A 56 -18.66 -16.31 1.64
CA GLU A 56 -17.47 -15.55 2.05
C GLU A 56 -17.14 -15.78 3.52
N LEU A 57 -18.17 -15.86 4.37
CA LEU A 57 -17.98 -16.16 5.78
C LEU A 57 -17.40 -17.56 5.97
N GLU A 58 -17.90 -18.55 5.25
CA GLU A 58 -17.42 -19.94 5.30
C GLU A 58 -16.01 -20.08 4.74
N ASP A 59 -15.71 -19.42 3.61
CA ASP A 59 -14.37 -19.40 3.00
C ASP A 59 -13.34 -18.78 3.97
N THR A 60 -13.69 -17.67 4.62
CA THR A 60 -12.82 -17.03 5.63
C THR A 60 -12.60 -17.94 6.84
N ILE A 61 -13.65 -18.59 7.34
CA ILE A 61 -13.52 -19.58 8.44
C ILE A 61 -12.62 -20.74 8.01
N MET A 62 -12.76 -21.22 6.78
CA MET A 62 -11.92 -22.28 6.24
C MET A 62 -10.45 -21.87 6.19
N ASP A 63 -10.16 -20.66 5.78
CA ASP A 63 -8.78 -20.16 5.71
C ASP A 63 -8.17 -19.95 7.10
N ILE A 64 -8.96 -19.49 8.07
CA ILE A 64 -8.54 -19.44 9.48
C ILE A 64 -8.21 -20.85 10.00
N ARG A 65 -9.04 -21.85 9.72
CA ARG A 65 -8.80 -23.24 10.11
C ARG A 65 -7.53 -23.79 9.46
N LYS A 66 -7.30 -23.52 8.17
CA LYS A 66 -6.07 -23.92 7.46
C LYS A 66 -4.82 -23.26 8.06
N SER A 67 -4.90 -21.98 8.41
CA SER A 67 -3.76 -21.26 9.01
C SER A 67 -3.38 -21.78 10.40
N ARG A 68 -4.31 -22.43 11.10
CA ARG A 68 -4.12 -23.02 12.43
C ARG A 68 -3.95 -24.54 12.40
N ALA A 69 -4.03 -25.16 11.22
CA ALA A 69 -3.73 -26.57 11.09
C ALA A 69 -2.25 -26.83 11.47
N PRO A 70 -1.95 -27.91 12.20
CA PRO A 70 -0.58 -28.25 12.53
C PRO A 70 0.23 -28.45 11.24
N LYS A 71 1.34 -27.73 11.10
CA LYS A 71 2.27 -27.95 9.99
C LYS A 71 2.92 -29.32 10.22
N ILE A 72 2.62 -30.28 9.38
CA ILE A 72 3.32 -31.55 9.39
C ILE A 72 4.72 -31.25 8.84
N ASP A 73 5.73 -31.31 9.71
CA ASP A 73 7.14 -31.27 9.30
C ASP A 73 7.42 -32.54 8.49
N ILE A 74 7.50 -32.44 7.18
CA ILE A 74 7.83 -33.52 6.23
C ILE A 74 9.24 -34.08 6.48
N LYS A 75 9.95 -33.59 7.49
CA LYS A 75 11.29 -34.06 7.84
C LYS A 75 11.36 -35.41 8.54
N GLU A 76 10.27 -35.90 9.17
CA GLU A 76 10.34 -37.18 9.89
C GLU A 76 10.05 -38.42 9.02
N GLU A 77 9.49 -38.27 7.83
CA GLU A 77 9.28 -39.44 6.93
C GLU A 77 10.45 -39.68 5.95
N ALA A 78 11.35 -38.73 5.78
CA ALA A 78 12.51 -38.91 4.89
C ALA A 78 13.62 -39.78 5.52
N GLU A 79 13.62 -40.03 6.83
CA GLU A 79 14.64 -40.83 7.50
C GLU A 79 14.38 -42.36 7.55
N LYS A 80 13.23 -42.80 7.01
CA LYS A 80 12.91 -44.24 6.96
C LYS A 80 13.11 -44.92 5.61
N HIS A 81 13.69 -44.24 4.63
CA HIS A 81 14.10 -44.89 3.39
C HIS A 81 15.53 -45.44 3.55
N ILE A 82 15.62 -46.70 3.91
CA ILE A 82 16.86 -47.48 3.86
C ILE A 82 17.16 -47.68 2.36
N HIS A 83 18.25 -47.08 1.87
CA HIS A 83 18.77 -47.31 0.53
C HIS A 83 19.33 -48.73 0.45
N ASP A 84 18.62 -49.57 -0.25
CA ASP A 84 19.11 -50.84 -0.71
C ASP A 84 19.75 -50.68 -2.11
N GLU A 85 20.78 -51.46 -2.41
CA GLU A 85 21.68 -51.31 -3.58
C GLU A 85 20.99 -51.43 -4.97
N ASN A 86 19.68 -51.44 -5.01
CA ASN A 86 18.90 -51.62 -6.25
C ASN A 86 17.94 -50.46 -6.59
N CYS A 87 18.04 -49.31 -5.92
CA CYS A 87 17.21 -48.15 -6.16
C CYS A 87 17.73 -47.32 -7.36
N LYS A 88 17.12 -47.51 -8.53
CA LYS A 88 17.44 -46.71 -9.72
C LYS A 88 16.63 -45.42 -9.70
N HIS A 89 17.29 -44.31 -9.35
CA HIS A 89 16.75 -42.98 -9.57
C HIS A 89 17.15 -42.48 -10.95
N GLU A 90 16.17 -42.33 -11.82
CA GLU A 90 16.31 -41.54 -13.04
C GLU A 90 16.25 -40.06 -12.66
N THR A 91 17.36 -39.36 -12.80
CA THR A 91 17.42 -37.90 -12.71
C THR A 91 16.73 -37.29 -13.91
N PRO A 92 15.75 -36.39 -13.76
CA PRO A 92 15.17 -35.70 -14.88
C PRO A 92 16.19 -34.69 -15.46
N PRO A 93 16.31 -34.61 -16.81
CA PRO A 93 17.24 -33.71 -17.46
C PRO A 93 16.76 -32.26 -17.42
N ASN A 94 17.69 -31.37 -17.06
CA ASN A 94 17.77 -29.94 -17.37
C ASN A 94 16.45 -29.16 -17.52
N LEU A 95 16.20 -28.30 -16.53
CA LEU A 95 15.31 -27.15 -16.71
C LEU A 95 16.06 -26.02 -17.46
N PRO A 96 15.54 -25.51 -18.58
CA PRO A 96 16.05 -24.29 -19.19
C PRO A 96 15.51 -23.06 -18.46
N LEU A 97 16.44 -22.21 -18.05
CA LEU A 97 16.20 -20.82 -17.62
C LEU A 97 15.83 -19.98 -18.85
N SER A 98 14.55 -19.72 -19.07
CA SER A 98 14.11 -18.56 -19.86
C SER A 98 12.67 -18.23 -19.47
N GLY A 99 12.46 -16.93 -19.13
CA GLY A 99 11.19 -16.41 -18.67
C GLY A 99 10.09 -16.50 -19.74
N GLU A 100 8.98 -16.96 -19.28
CA GLU A 100 7.64 -16.69 -19.82
C GLU A 100 6.64 -17.18 -18.75
N GLU A 101 5.58 -16.41 -18.56
CA GLU A 101 4.50 -16.73 -17.66
C GLU A 101 3.92 -18.11 -17.96
N HIS A 102 4.27 -19.10 -17.16
CA HIS A 102 3.55 -20.35 -17.14
C HIS A 102 2.69 -20.44 -15.90
N THR A 103 1.40 -20.13 -16.07
CA THR A 103 0.34 -20.73 -15.27
C THR A 103 0.56 -22.24 -15.31
N VAL A 104 1.16 -22.78 -14.26
CA VAL A 104 1.22 -24.24 -14.07
C VAL A 104 -0.21 -24.73 -13.88
N PRO A 105 -0.73 -25.61 -14.75
CA PRO A 105 -1.96 -26.31 -14.44
C PRO A 105 -1.68 -27.16 -13.22
N PHE A 106 -2.41 -26.89 -12.15
CA PHE A 106 -2.41 -27.73 -10.97
C PHE A 106 -3.04 -29.07 -11.36
N ASP A 107 -2.20 -30.00 -11.81
CA ASP A 107 -2.63 -31.36 -12.10
C ASP A 107 -3.09 -31.99 -10.78
N LYS A 108 -4.31 -32.53 -10.83
CA LYS A 108 -4.94 -33.25 -9.72
C LYS A 108 -4.24 -34.59 -9.48
N GLY A 109 -3.01 -34.53 -9.03
CA GLY A 109 -2.30 -35.64 -8.43
C GLY A 109 -2.63 -35.66 -6.94
N GLU A 110 -3.44 -36.63 -6.55
CA GLU A 110 -3.83 -36.90 -5.16
C GLU A 110 -2.61 -37.22 -4.30
N SER A 111 -1.95 -36.21 -3.72
CA SER A 111 -1.19 -36.39 -2.50
C SER A 111 -2.15 -36.17 -1.34
N LYS A 112 -2.73 -37.26 -0.87
CA LYS A 112 -3.49 -37.33 0.36
C LYS A 112 -2.56 -37.17 1.58
N GLY A 113 -2.05 -35.96 1.79
CA GLY A 113 -1.81 -35.46 3.12
C GLY A 113 -3.12 -34.85 3.59
N VAL A 114 -3.97 -35.63 4.23
CA VAL A 114 -5.16 -35.10 4.88
C VAL A 114 -4.65 -34.24 6.03
N LEU A 115 -4.51 -32.93 5.79
CA LEU A 115 -4.40 -31.94 6.86
C LEU A 115 -5.71 -32.07 7.65
N GLU A 116 -5.65 -32.73 8.80
CA GLU A 116 -6.78 -32.73 9.74
C GLU A 116 -6.99 -31.28 10.17
N LEU A 117 -7.95 -30.62 9.50
CA LEU A 117 -8.35 -29.27 9.85
C LEU A 117 -8.96 -29.29 11.26
N PRO A 118 -8.53 -28.42 12.18
CA PRO A 118 -9.13 -28.33 13.50
C PRO A 118 -10.65 -28.26 13.42
N GLU A 119 -11.35 -28.96 14.28
CA GLU A 119 -12.81 -28.86 14.34
C GLU A 119 -13.23 -27.43 14.70
N PHE A 120 -14.24 -26.94 14.00
CA PHE A 120 -14.78 -25.60 14.23
C PHE A 120 -15.81 -25.66 15.35
N ASN A 121 -15.35 -25.61 16.59
CA ASN A 121 -16.11 -25.67 17.82
C ASN A 121 -15.81 -24.49 18.74
N ASP A 122 -16.49 -24.43 19.89
CA ASP A 122 -16.33 -23.32 20.84
C ASP A 122 -14.91 -23.25 21.42
N GLU A 123 -14.25 -24.39 21.64
CA GLU A 123 -12.87 -24.43 22.12
C GLU A 123 -11.89 -23.81 21.09
N PHE A 124 -12.10 -24.12 19.81
CA PHE A 124 -11.29 -23.55 18.72
C PHE A 124 -11.44 -22.03 18.66
N VAL A 125 -12.67 -21.50 18.71
CA VAL A 125 -12.89 -20.05 18.60
C VAL A 125 -12.40 -19.29 19.84
N GLN A 126 -12.48 -19.89 21.03
CA GLN A 126 -11.92 -19.33 22.26
C GLN A 126 -10.39 -19.26 22.21
N ALA A 127 -9.73 -20.20 21.55
CA ALA A 127 -8.29 -20.17 21.32
C ALA A 127 -7.85 -19.08 20.32
N LEU A 128 -8.76 -18.57 19.48
CA LEU A 128 -8.47 -17.48 18.52
C LEU A 128 -8.51 -16.10 19.18
N GLY A 129 -9.26 -15.95 20.28
CA GLY A 129 -9.41 -14.67 20.96
C GLY A 129 -10.57 -14.62 21.95
N PRO A 130 -10.99 -13.45 22.40
CA PRO A 130 -12.04 -13.28 23.39
C PRO A 130 -13.44 -13.48 22.81
N PHE A 131 -13.69 -14.66 22.27
CA PHE A 131 -14.99 -15.10 21.73
C PHE A 131 -15.66 -16.04 22.72
N LYS A 132 -16.97 -15.94 22.84
CA LYS A 132 -17.75 -16.76 23.79
C LYS A 132 -18.03 -18.14 23.23
N ASP A 133 -18.49 -18.19 22.00
CA ASP A 133 -18.88 -19.38 21.26
C ASP A 133 -18.75 -19.17 19.75
N VAL A 134 -19.01 -20.21 18.98
CA VAL A 134 -18.99 -20.17 17.50
C VAL A 134 -19.94 -19.10 16.94
N LYS A 135 -21.07 -18.84 17.59
CA LYS A 135 -22.04 -17.87 17.13
C LYS A 135 -21.53 -16.43 17.28
N ASP A 136 -21.02 -16.08 18.46
CA ASP A 136 -20.38 -14.78 18.73
C ASP A 136 -19.21 -14.52 17.77
N PHE A 137 -18.41 -15.56 17.50
CA PHE A 137 -17.32 -15.49 16.53
C PHE A 137 -17.82 -15.17 15.11
N LYS A 138 -18.84 -15.91 14.62
CA LYS A 138 -19.42 -15.68 13.28
C LYS A 138 -20.03 -14.29 13.14
N GLU A 139 -20.72 -13.79 14.15
CA GLU A 139 -21.29 -12.43 14.16
C GLU A 139 -20.20 -11.38 14.05
N LYS A 140 -19.16 -11.44 14.89
CA LYS A 140 -18.03 -10.51 14.85
C LYS A 140 -17.20 -10.61 13.56
N LEU A 141 -17.01 -11.82 13.06
CA LEU A 141 -16.32 -12.04 11.79
C LEU A 141 -17.10 -11.41 10.63
N LYS A 142 -18.42 -11.57 10.62
CA LYS A 142 -19.31 -10.97 9.62
C LYS A 142 -19.26 -9.42 9.68
N GLU A 143 -19.26 -8.86 10.90
CA GLU A 143 -19.09 -7.41 11.08
C GLU A 143 -17.74 -6.92 10.57
N ASN A 144 -16.65 -7.64 10.86
CA ASN A 144 -15.32 -7.29 10.39
C ASN A 144 -15.20 -7.36 8.86
N ILE A 145 -15.70 -8.42 8.23
CA ILE A 145 -15.71 -8.56 6.77
C ILE A 145 -16.53 -7.42 6.14
N LYS A 146 -17.68 -7.08 6.75
CA LYS A 146 -18.51 -5.96 6.28
C LYS A 146 -17.76 -4.64 6.36
N LEU A 147 -17.12 -4.36 7.49
CA LEU A 147 -16.32 -3.14 7.67
C LEU A 147 -15.16 -3.06 6.68
N GLU A 148 -14.49 -4.19 6.44
CA GLU A 148 -13.42 -4.27 5.45
C GLU A 148 -13.92 -3.98 4.03
N LYS A 149 -15.06 -4.57 3.64
CA LYS A 149 -15.71 -4.27 2.35
C LYS A 149 -16.12 -2.80 2.22
N GLU A 150 -16.65 -2.21 3.27
CA GLU A 150 -16.99 -0.78 3.30
C GLU A 150 -15.75 0.08 3.09
N ASN A 151 -14.65 -0.23 3.75
CA ASN A 151 -13.39 0.49 3.58
C ASN A 151 -12.83 0.30 2.16
N GLN A 152 -12.81 -0.94 1.64
CA GLN A 152 -12.36 -1.20 0.27
C GLN A 152 -13.23 -0.50 -0.78
N ALA A 153 -14.55 -0.45 -0.60
CA ALA A 153 -15.46 0.26 -1.49
C ALA A 153 -15.21 1.78 -1.47
N LYS A 154 -14.96 2.34 -0.28
CA LYS A 154 -14.57 3.76 -0.14
C LYS A 154 -13.24 4.04 -0.83
N GLU A 155 -12.22 3.23 -0.59
CA GLU A 155 -10.91 3.41 -1.23
C GLU A 155 -11.00 3.33 -2.75
N LYS A 156 -11.72 2.35 -3.30
CA LYS A 156 -11.95 2.25 -4.75
C LYS A 156 -12.67 3.47 -5.30
N THR A 157 -13.68 3.98 -4.58
CA THR A 157 -14.39 5.19 -4.97
C THR A 157 -13.46 6.40 -4.99
N ARG A 158 -12.65 6.58 -3.95
CA ARG A 158 -11.66 7.66 -3.83
C ARG A 158 -10.65 7.61 -4.97
N LEU A 159 -10.10 6.42 -5.25
CA LEU A 159 -9.15 6.23 -6.34
C LEU A 159 -9.76 6.61 -7.69
N LYS A 160 -10.97 6.14 -8.00
CA LYS A 160 -11.65 6.48 -9.26
C LYS A 160 -11.96 7.97 -9.40
N ILE A 161 -12.37 8.63 -8.32
CA ILE A 161 -12.62 10.07 -8.33
C ILE A 161 -11.33 10.84 -8.61
N ILE A 162 -10.27 10.50 -7.88
CA ILE A 162 -9.02 11.23 -7.99
C ILE A 162 -8.29 10.99 -9.31
N GLU A 163 -8.35 9.76 -9.84
CA GLU A 163 -7.80 9.45 -11.17
C GLU A 163 -8.43 10.33 -12.24
N LYS A 164 -9.77 10.43 -12.28
CA LYS A 164 -10.47 11.30 -13.23
C LYS A 164 -10.12 12.77 -13.02
N ILE A 165 -9.98 13.25 -11.79
CA ILE A 165 -9.57 14.61 -11.50
C ILE A 165 -8.15 14.88 -12.00
N ILE A 166 -7.21 13.95 -11.78
CA ILE A 166 -5.82 14.07 -12.22
C ILE A 166 -5.73 14.06 -13.75
N ASP A 167 -6.45 13.17 -14.41
CA ASP A 167 -6.43 13.02 -15.88
C ASP A 167 -6.97 14.27 -16.57
N ASP A 168 -8.02 14.90 -16.02
CA ASP A 168 -8.61 16.12 -16.53
C ASP A 168 -7.86 17.40 -16.09
N SER A 169 -6.93 17.28 -15.12
CA SER A 169 -6.13 18.41 -14.63
C SER A 169 -4.98 18.73 -15.56
N LYS A 170 -4.78 20.03 -15.84
CA LYS A 170 -3.63 20.50 -16.60
C LYS A 170 -2.62 21.15 -15.68
N VAL A 171 -1.46 20.52 -15.58
CA VAL A 171 -0.33 21.03 -14.81
C VAL A 171 0.99 20.64 -15.49
N GLU A 172 1.88 21.61 -15.62
CA GLU A 172 3.26 21.32 -15.98
C GLU A 172 4.03 20.97 -14.69
N MET A 173 4.34 19.66 -14.54
CA MET A 173 4.96 19.16 -13.33
C MET A 173 6.45 19.52 -13.28
N PRO A 174 6.92 20.31 -12.31
CA PRO A 174 8.35 20.57 -12.15
C PRO A 174 9.09 19.30 -11.76
N GLU A 175 10.23 19.06 -12.40
CA GLU A 175 11.09 17.90 -12.17
C GLU A 175 11.40 17.68 -10.68
N ILE A 176 11.63 18.77 -9.95
CA ILE A 176 11.96 18.71 -8.53
C ILE A 176 10.86 18.07 -7.67
N LEU A 177 9.59 18.22 -8.04
CA LEU A 177 8.48 17.59 -7.31
C LEU A 177 8.43 16.11 -7.60
N ILE A 178 8.71 15.70 -8.84
CA ILE A 178 8.80 14.29 -9.22
C ILE A 178 9.97 13.63 -8.47
N GLU A 179 11.12 14.25 -8.43
CA GLU A 179 12.29 13.75 -7.71
C GLU A 179 12.04 13.58 -6.21
N VAL A 180 11.34 14.52 -5.58
CA VAL A 180 10.95 14.42 -4.16
C VAL A 180 10.04 13.21 -3.92
N GLU A 181 9.10 12.95 -4.81
CA GLU A 181 8.22 11.77 -4.69
C GLU A 181 8.98 10.47 -4.98
N LEU A 182 9.90 10.47 -5.93
CA LEU A 182 10.80 9.34 -6.18
C LEU A 182 11.64 9.01 -4.95
N ASP A 183 12.22 10.02 -4.30
CA ASP A 183 13.00 9.82 -3.07
C ASP A 183 12.13 9.21 -1.95
N LYS A 184 10.88 9.63 -1.80
CA LYS A 184 9.95 9.06 -0.83
C LYS A 184 9.61 7.59 -1.14
N ILE A 185 9.39 7.26 -2.42
CA ILE A 185 9.09 5.89 -2.86
C ILE A 185 10.29 4.98 -2.56
N LEU A 186 11.48 5.40 -2.94
CA LEU A 186 12.71 4.61 -2.72
C LEU A 186 13.03 4.45 -1.23
N TYR A 187 12.88 5.52 -0.45
CA TYR A 187 13.08 5.45 1.00
C TYR A 187 12.12 4.46 1.67
N ARG A 188 10.85 4.46 1.26
CA ARG A 188 9.88 3.49 1.78
C ARG A 188 10.27 2.07 1.41
N MET A 189 10.61 1.83 0.14
CA MET A 189 11.07 0.52 -0.32
C MET A 189 12.30 0.03 0.45
N GLU A 190 13.29 0.89 0.66
CA GLU A 190 14.48 0.57 1.45
C GLU A 190 14.13 0.22 2.90
N SER A 191 13.22 1.00 3.50
CA SER A 191 12.73 0.74 4.86
C SER A 191 12.03 -0.62 4.97
N ASP A 192 11.12 -0.93 4.03
CA ASP A 192 10.37 -2.18 4.03
C ASP A 192 11.31 -3.39 3.86
N ILE A 193 12.27 -3.32 2.94
CA ILE A 193 13.29 -4.34 2.72
C ILE A 193 14.16 -4.55 3.97
N THR A 194 14.55 -3.45 4.62
CA THR A 194 15.34 -3.51 5.86
C THR A 194 14.57 -4.14 7.01
N GLN A 195 13.27 -3.85 7.14
CA GLN A 195 12.40 -4.49 8.12
C GLN A 195 12.25 -6.00 7.89
N MET A 196 12.32 -6.44 6.62
CA MET A 196 12.36 -7.87 6.27
C MET A 196 13.72 -8.54 6.56
N GLY A 197 14.69 -7.80 7.12
CA GLY A 197 16.02 -8.29 7.46
C GLY A 197 16.98 -8.39 6.27
N LEU A 198 16.64 -7.80 5.13
CA LEU A 198 17.46 -7.80 3.92
C LEU A 198 18.17 -6.44 3.75
N LYS A 199 19.34 -6.47 3.11
CA LYS A 199 20.01 -5.24 2.69
C LYS A 199 19.49 -4.79 1.34
N PHE A 200 19.21 -3.50 1.20
CA PHE A 200 18.69 -2.92 -0.04
C PHE A 200 19.62 -3.16 -1.24
N GLU A 201 20.95 -3.05 -1.03
CA GLU A 201 21.93 -3.34 -2.08
C GLU A 201 21.89 -4.79 -2.58
N ASP A 202 21.68 -5.76 -1.70
CA ASP A 202 21.61 -7.18 -2.07
C ASP A 202 20.28 -7.47 -2.79
N TYR A 203 19.20 -6.84 -2.37
CA TYR A 203 17.92 -6.88 -3.09
C TYR A 203 18.05 -6.36 -4.53
N LEU A 204 18.73 -5.20 -4.72
CA LEU A 204 18.98 -4.65 -6.05
C LEU A 204 19.82 -5.59 -6.93
N LYS A 205 20.85 -6.23 -6.36
CA LYS A 205 21.65 -7.22 -7.07
C LYS A 205 20.81 -8.43 -7.52
N HIS A 206 19.92 -8.92 -6.66
CA HIS A 206 19.02 -10.02 -7.04
C HIS A 206 18.09 -9.65 -8.20
N LEU A 207 17.66 -8.41 -8.25
CA LEU A 207 16.82 -7.90 -9.35
C LEU A 207 17.64 -7.53 -10.60
N ASN A 208 18.98 -7.53 -10.54
CA ASN A 208 19.86 -6.97 -11.58
C ASN A 208 19.48 -5.54 -11.98
N LYS A 209 19.09 -4.70 -11.00
CA LYS A 209 18.69 -3.30 -11.19
C LYS A 209 19.58 -2.37 -10.38
N THR A 210 19.70 -1.14 -10.87
CA THR A 210 20.32 -0.02 -10.16
C THR A 210 19.24 0.88 -9.55
N VAL A 211 19.64 1.80 -8.65
CA VAL A 211 18.74 2.82 -8.12
C VAL A 211 18.19 3.69 -9.25
N GLU A 212 19.02 4.01 -10.26
CA GLU A 212 18.63 4.79 -11.44
C GLU A 212 17.58 4.08 -12.28
N ASP A 213 17.64 2.75 -12.38
CA ASP A 213 16.63 1.97 -13.09
C ASP A 213 15.30 2.00 -12.35
N LEU A 214 15.32 1.88 -11.01
CA LEU A 214 14.12 2.04 -10.19
C LEU A 214 13.54 3.46 -10.31
N ARG A 215 14.39 4.50 -10.32
CA ARG A 215 13.93 5.89 -10.54
C ARG A 215 13.19 6.05 -11.86
N LYS A 216 13.70 5.44 -12.94
CA LYS A 216 13.02 5.45 -14.24
C LYS A 216 11.69 4.71 -14.21
N GLU A 217 11.67 3.53 -13.58
CA GLU A 217 10.49 2.68 -13.47
C GLU A 217 9.37 3.37 -12.68
N PHE A 218 9.70 3.95 -11.52
CA PHE A 218 8.72 4.61 -10.67
C PHE A 218 8.42 6.07 -11.04
N ARG A 219 9.06 6.62 -12.10
CA ARG A 219 8.88 8.02 -12.48
C ARG A 219 7.43 8.38 -12.76
N THR A 220 6.71 7.52 -13.49
CA THR A 220 5.30 7.73 -13.82
C THR A 220 4.42 7.74 -12.57
N ASP A 221 4.69 6.86 -11.62
CA ASP A 221 3.96 6.79 -10.37
C ASP A 221 4.27 7.98 -9.46
N ALA A 222 5.52 8.43 -9.44
CA ALA A 222 5.94 9.62 -8.73
C ALA A 222 5.26 10.88 -9.29
N GLU A 223 5.16 11.00 -10.63
CA GLU A 223 4.44 12.09 -11.28
C GLU A 223 2.96 12.10 -10.91
N LYS A 224 2.30 10.93 -10.93
CA LYS A 224 0.89 10.80 -10.50
C LYS A 224 0.71 11.18 -9.04
N LYS A 225 1.62 10.75 -8.15
CA LYS A 225 1.58 11.11 -6.73
C LYS A 225 1.79 12.60 -6.50
N ALA A 226 2.72 13.21 -7.23
CA ALA A 226 2.94 14.66 -7.16
C ALA A 226 1.71 15.44 -7.65
N LYS A 227 1.07 15.02 -8.76
CA LYS A 227 -0.19 15.61 -9.25
C LYS A 227 -1.30 15.47 -8.22
N LEU A 228 -1.43 14.29 -7.61
CA LEU A 228 -2.41 14.03 -6.55
C LEU A 228 -2.24 14.99 -5.39
N ALA A 229 -1.02 15.14 -4.87
CA ALA A 229 -0.75 16.04 -3.75
C ALA A 229 -1.10 17.50 -4.08
N LEU A 230 -0.76 17.97 -5.30
CA LEU A 230 -1.11 19.30 -5.75
C LEU A 230 -2.63 19.49 -5.91
N ALA A 231 -3.32 18.49 -6.46
CA ALA A 231 -4.77 18.54 -6.64
C ALA A 231 -5.49 18.60 -5.29
N LEU A 232 -5.12 17.75 -4.33
CA LEU A 232 -5.73 17.74 -2.99
C LEU A 232 -5.49 19.08 -2.27
N ASN A 233 -4.26 19.60 -2.31
CA ASN A 233 -3.94 20.89 -1.73
C ASN A 233 -4.77 22.02 -2.37
N LYS A 234 -4.93 21.99 -3.69
CA LYS A 234 -5.71 23.02 -4.39
C LYS A 234 -7.20 22.94 -4.08
N ILE A 235 -7.77 21.73 -3.94
CA ILE A 235 -9.15 21.54 -3.48
C ILE A 235 -9.31 22.05 -2.05
N ALA A 236 -8.38 21.69 -1.15
CA ALA A 236 -8.42 22.17 0.23
C ALA A 236 -8.39 23.70 0.32
N GLU A 237 -7.53 24.35 -0.48
CA GLU A 237 -7.45 25.81 -0.57
C GLU A 237 -8.76 26.44 -1.10
N ASN A 238 -9.31 25.91 -2.20
CA ASN A 238 -10.52 26.44 -2.83
C ASN A 238 -11.75 26.29 -1.93
N GLU A 239 -11.87 25.16 -1.24
CA GLU A 239 -13.02 24.87 -0.37
C GLU A 239 -12.76 25.28 1.10
N LYS A 240 -11.58 25.85 1.40
CA LYS A 240 -11.15 26.27 2.75
C LYS A 240 -11.23 25.12 3.77
N ILE A 241 -10.86 23.93 3.34
CA ILE A 241 -10.83 22.75 4.19
C ILE A 241 -9.53 22.80 4.99
N VAL A 242 -9.65 22.73 6.31
CA VAL A 242 -8.53 22.72 7.26
C VAL A 242 -8.76 21.59 8.24
N ALA A 243 -7.70 20.90 8.60
CA ALA A 243 -7.75 19.85 9.63
C ALA A 243 -8.19 20.42 10.99
N ASP A 244 -8.97 19.66 11.74
CA ASP A 244 -9.38 20.02 13.09
C ASP A 244 -8.15 20.02 14.02
N PRO A 245 -7.85 21.14 14.70
CA PRO A 245 -6.69 21.25 15.57
C PRO A 245 -6.66 20.21 16.71
N GLU A 246 -7.82 19.79 17.24
CA GLU A 246 -7.91 18.77 18.28
C GLU A 246 -7.54 17.40 17.73
N GLN A 247 -8.02 17.05 16.53
CA GLN A 247 -7.65 15.80 15.86
C GLN A 247 -6.16 15.78 15.51
N VAL A 248 -5.61 16.91 15.04
CA VAL A 248 -4.17 17.06 14.79
C VAL A 248 -3.36 16.80 16.04
N ALA A 249 -3.72 17.42 17.17
CA ALA A 249 -3.02 17.24 18.44
C ALA A 249 -3.05 15.79 18.92
N ASN A 250 -4.19 15.11 18.79
CA ASN A 250 -4.35 13.70 19.14
C ASN A 250 -3.48 12.79 18.25
N GLU A 251 -3.43 13.06 16.94
CA GLU A 251 -2.63 12.27 16.00
C GLU A 251 -1.13 12.47 16.23
N VAL A 252 -0.70 13.71 16.50
CA VAL A 252 0.69 14.02 16.89
C VAL A 252 1.09 13.26 18.16
N ALA A 253 0.21 13.22 19.17
CA ALA A 253 0.49 12.49 20.39
C ALA A 253 0.72 11.00 20.13
N LYS A 254 -0.10 10.35 19.28
CA LYS A 254 0.08 8.95 18.89
C LYS A 254 1.38 8.73 18.13
N ILE A 255 1.73 9.62 17.19
CA ILE A 255 2.99 9.51 16.43
C ILE A 255 4.19 9.56 17.37
N LEU A 256 4.19 10.50 18.33
CA LEU A 256 5.30 10.66 19.29
C LEU A 256 5.34 9.53 20.33
N GLU A 257 4.23 8.88 20.63
CA GLU A 257 4.18 7.70 21.48
C GLU A 257 4.85 6.50 20.82
N HIS A 258 4.57 6.29 19.52
CA HIS A 258 5.15 5.17 18.75
C HIS A 258 6.59 5.44 18.31
N TYR A 259 6.92 6.68 17.94
CA TYR A 259 8.22 7.08 17.42
C TYR A 259 8.86 8.11 18.34
N LYS A 260 9.55 7.64 19.38
CA LYS A 260 10.13 8.51 20.43
C LYS A 260 11.15 9.52 19.93
N ASP A 261 11.81 9.24 18.81
CA ASP A 261 12.81 10.11 18.19
C ASP A 261 12.24 11.00 17.06
N ALA A 262 10.91 11.03 16.90
CA ALA A 262 10.27 11.84 15.87
C ALA A 262 10.30 13.33 16.25
N ASP A 263 10.58 14.17 15.24
CA ASP A 263 10.52 15.63 15.38
C ASP A 263 9.05 16.07 15.50
N PRO A 264 8.66 16.74 16.61
CA PRO A 264 7.27 17.14 16.85
C PRO A 264 6.70 18.08 15.78
N GLU A 265 7.52 18.98 15.19
CA GLU A 265 7.04 19.89 14.15
C GLU A 265 6.76 19.13 12.84
N ARG A 266 7.62 18.16 12.50
CA ARG A 266 7.40 17.28 11.35
C ARG A 266 6.20 16.37 11.54
N ALA A 267 6.03 15.83 12.75
CA ALA A 267 4.86 15.02 13.12
C ALA A 267 3.57 15.84 12.97
N LYS A 268 3.59 17.11 13.39
CA LYS A 268 2.45 18.03 13.25
C LYS A 268 2.12 18.31 11.78
N LEU A 269 3.10 18.68 10.98
CA LEU A 269 2.91 18.89 9.53
C LEU A 269 2.38 17.63 8.82
N HIS A 270 2.87 16.47 9.24
CA HIS A 270 2.38 15.20 8.69
C HIS A 270 0.92 14.96 9.07
N ALA A 271 0.55 15.10 10.34
CA ALA A 271 -0.81 14.94 10.83
C ALA A 271 -1.77 15.94 10.16
N GLU A 272 -1.39 17.21 10.06
CA GLU A 272 -2.17 18.23 9.36
C GLU A 272 -2.44 17.84 7.90
N ASN A 273 -1.42 17.39 7.17
CA ASN A 273 -1.56 16.96 5.77
C ASN A 273 -2.48 15.74 5.63
N VAL A 274 -2.30 14.72 6.47
CA VAL A 274 -3.10 13.50 6.42
C VAL A 274 -4.57 13.82 6.71
N LEU A 275 -4.86 14.57 7.77
CA LEU A 275 -6.22 14.91 8.17
C LEU A 275 -6.89 15.87 7.18
N THR A 276 -6.15 16.83 6.61
CA THR A 276 -6.67 17.70 5.55
C THR A 276 -7.02 16.89 4.30
N ASN A 277 -6.15 15.96 3.87
CA ASN A 277 -6.42 15.10 2.73
C ASN A 277 -7.67 14.23 2.98
N GLU A 278 -7.80 13.66 4.19
CA GLU A 278 -8.98 12.88 4.56
C GLU A 278 -10.27 13.73 4.48
N ALA A 279 -10.22 14.96 4.98
CA ALA A 279 -11.36 15.88 4.90
C ALA A 279 -11.71 16.26 3.45
N VAL A 280 -10.71 16.40 2.57
CA VAL A 280 -10.93 16.60 1.12
C VAL A 280 -11.59 15.39 0.49
N PHE A 281 -11.16 14.16 0.82
CA PHE A 281 -11.83 12.96 0.32
C PHE A 281 -13.27 12.85 0.81
N GLN A 282 -13.53 13.13 2.09
CA GLN A 282 -14.90 13.16 2.63
C GLN A 282 -15.77 14.21 1.94
N PHE A 283 -15.19 15.37 1.66
CA PHE A 283 -15.88 16.41 0.88
C PHE A 283 -16.23 15.90 -0.53
N LEU A 284 -15.31 15.27 -1.25
CA LEU A 284 -15.57 14.72 -2.59
C LEU A 284 -16.60 13.58 -2.56
N GLU A 285 -16.57 12.71 -1.56
CA GLU A 285 -17.54 11.64 -1.35
C GLU A 285 -18.96 12.15 -1.03
N SER A 286 -19.06 13.34 -0.45
CA SER A 286 -20.33 13.98 -0.11
C SER A 286 -21.07 14.63 -1.30
N GLN A 287 -20.43 14.71 -2.47
CA GLN A 287 -21.02 15.29 -3.67
C GLN A 287 -22.06 14.34 -4.27
N LYS A 288 -23.33 14.53 -3.92
CA LYS A 288 -24.48 13.70 -4.35
C LYS A 288 -25.27 14.35 -5.49
#